data_b15e5675dee20ae7641e06845d322c8a
#
_entry.id   b15e5675dee20ae7641e06845d322c8a
#
_cell.length_a   1.000
_cell.length_b   1.000
_cell.length_c   1.000
_cell.angle_alpha   90.00
_cell.angle_beta   90.00
_cell.angle_gamma   90.00
#
_symmetry.space_group_name_H-M   'P 1'
#
loop_
_entity.id
_entity.type
_entity.pdbx_description
1 polymer ?
#
loop_
_entity_poly.entity_id
_entity_poly.type
_entity_poly.pdbx_seq_one_letter_code
_entity_poly.pdbx_strand_id
1 'polypeptide(L)'
;KLWADIRVSLGRKGGRDIYVCGHSLGGAMATICASRLREDDKGNVKALYTYGSPKVGGKLFVWNLDELEHYRFVNNNDMVTRVPLWIMGYRHHGNLTYINHYGNIRSMTSYQRFKDKMRGRWAAIRKLQFFDGIRDHDINKYCKKLKGLM
;
A
#
# COMPACT_ATOMS: atom_id res chain seq x y z
N LYS A 1 -5.63 6.72 -22.65
CA LYS A 1 -6.92 7.38 -22.35
C LYS A 1 -6.98 7.83 -20.90
N LEU A 2 -6.98 6.93 -19.90
CA LEU A 2 -7.09 7.27 -18.47
C LEU A 2 -6.10 8.36 -18.00
N TRP A 3 -4.83 8.31 -18.43
CA TRP A 3 -3.82 9.31 -18.06
C TRP A 3 -4.16 10.71 -18.60
N ALA A 4 -4.62 10.80 -19.83
CA ALA A 4 -5.06 12.06 -20.42
C ALA A 4 -6.25 12.67 -19.65
N ASP A 5 -7.22 11.85 -19.28
CA ASP A 5 -8.39 12.27 -18.51
C ASP A 5 -8.01 12.80 -17.13
N ILE A 6 -7.07 12.13 -16.43
CA ILE A 6 -6.51 12.58 -15.16
C ILE A 6 -5.83 13.95 -15.32
N ARG A 7 -4.97 14.12 -16.33
CA ARG A 7 -4.28 15.39 -16.58
C ARG A 7 -5.24 16.54 -16.87
N VAL A 8 -6.26 16.31 -17.67
CA VAL A 8 -7.29 17.33 -17.97
C VAL A 8 -8.03 17.72 -16.69
N SER A 9 -8.42 16.75 -15.87
CA SER A 9 -9.13 17.00 -14.62
C SER A 9 -8.30 17.78 -13.61
N LEU A 10 -6.99 17.53 -13.53
CA LEU A 10 -6.05 18.22 -12.64
C LEU A 10 -5.68 19.60 -13.19
N GLY A 11 -5.49 19.75 -14.49
CA GLY A 11 -5.16 21.04 -15.13
C GLY A 11 -6.22 22.13 -14.91
N ARG A 12 -7.47 21.74 -14.72
CA ARG A 12 -8.58 22.66 -14.36
C ARG A 12 -8.52 23.13 -12.90
N LYS A 13 -7.70 22.52 -12.06
CA LYS A 13 -7.64 22.75 -10.62
C LYS A 13 -6.24 23.22 -10.15
N GLY A 14 -5.47 23.84 -11.02
CA GLY A 14 -4.06 24.18 -10.83
C GLY A 14 -3.68 24.71 -9.44
N GLY A 15 -2.51 24.35 -8.97
CA GLY A 15 -1.90 24.84 -7.73
C GLY A 15 -2.40 24.18 -6.42
N ARG A 16 -3.23 23.14 -6.50
CA ARG A 16 -3.72 22.44 -5.30
C ARG A 16 -2.83 21.28 -4.90
N ASP A 17 -2.74 21.03 -3.60
CA ASP A 17 -2.11 19.85 -3.04
C ASP A 17 -2.88 18.58 -3.45
N ILE A 18 -2.15 17.58 -3.95
CA ILE A 18 -2.71 16.31 -4.41
C ILE A 18 -2.31 15.22 -3.43
N TYR A 19 -3.33 14.50 -2.96
CA TYR A 19 -3.17 13.28 -2.19
C TYR A 19 -3.68 12.12 -3.03
N VAL A 20 -2.85 11.09 -3.22
CA VAL A 20 -3.20 9.92 -4.03
C VAL A 20 -3.39 8.73 -3.10
N CYS A 21 -4.46 7.96 -3.31
CA CYS A 21 -4.68 6.77 -2.52
C CYS A 21 -5.22 5.61 -3.36
N GLY A 22 -4.99 4.38 -2.87
CA GLY A 22 -5.52 3.20 -3.55
C GLY A 22 -5.36 1.91 -2.75
N HIS A 23 -6.29 0.97 -3.02
CA HIS A 23 -6.28 -0.37 -2.43
C HIS A 23 -5.97 -1.42 -3.50
N SER A 24 -5.21 -2.45 -3.15
CA SER A 24 -4.92 -3.59 -4.03
C SER A 24 -4.25 -3.15 -5.34
N LEU A 25 -4.75 -3.58 -6.48
CA LEU A 25 -4.33 -3.12 -7.81
C LEU A 25 -4.46 -1.60 -7.94
N GLY A 26 -5.52 -0.99 -7.37
CA GLY A 26 -5.67 0.46 -7.31
C GLY A 26 -4.55 1.16 -6.53
N GLY A 27 -3.94 0.50 -5.54
CA GLY A 27 -2.74 0.98 -4.85
C GLY A 27 -1.50 1.00 -5.77
N ALA A 28 -1.35 -0.01 -6.62
CA ALA A 28 -0.31 -0.01 -7.64
C ALA A 28 -0.53 1.10 -8.69
N MET A 29 -1.77 1.26 -9.16
CA MET A 29 -2.14 2.34 -10.10
C MET A 29 -1.93 3.72 -9.47
N ALA A 30 -2.27 3.90 -8.19
CA ALA A 30 -2.03 5.12 -7.43
C ALA A 30 -0.53 5.45 -7.36
N THR A 31 0.32 4.45 -7.16
CA THR A 31 1.78 4.63 -7.13
C THR A 31 2.32 5.08 -8.48
N ILE A 32 1.87 4.48 -9.59
CA ILE A 32 2.25 4.87 -10.95
C ILE A 32 1.72 6.29 -11.25
N CYS A 33 0.50 6.59 -10.84
CA CYS A 33 -0.09 7.91 -11.03
C CYS A 33 0.71 8.99 -10.30
N ALA A 34 1.07 8.76 -9.04
CA ALA A 34 1.88 9.69 -8.25
C ALA A 34 3.26 9.93 -8.87
N SER A 35 3.92 8.86 -9.36
CA SER A 35 5.20 8.97 -10.10
C SER A 35 5.06 9.90 -11.31
N ARG A 36 4.08 9.64 -12.16
CA ARG A 36 3.85 10.42 -13.38
C ARG A 36 3.47 11.87 -13.11
N LEU A 37 2.68 12.14 -12.07
CA LEU A 37 2.32 13.50 -11.69
C LEU A 37 3.53 14.31 -11.26
N ARG A 38 4.50 13.69 -10.58
CA ARG A 38 5.75 14.33 -10.20
C ARG A 38 6.65 14.62 -11.40
N GLU A 39 6.76 13.65 -12.33
CA GLU A 39 7.57 13.81 -13.56
C GLU A 39 7.02 14.91 -14.48
N ASP A 40 5.68 15.01 -14.58
CA ASP A 40 5.03 16.02 -15.46
C ASP A 40 5.05 17.43 -14.86
N ASP A 41 5.60 17.65 -13.66
CA ASP A 41 5.66 18.94 -12.93
C ASP A 41 4.29 19.65 -12.80
N LYS A 42 3.21 18.90 -12.99
CA LYS A 42 1.83 19.42 -13.02
C LYS A 42 1.03 19.13 -11.76
N GLY A 43 1.62 18.43 -10.81
CA GLY A 43 0.93 18.05 -9.59
C GLY A 43 1.82 18.15 -8.37
N ASN A 44 1.44 19.01 -7.42
CA ASN A 44 2.04 19.04 -6.10
C ASN A 44 1.54 17.81 -5.30
N VAL A 45 2.10 16.63 -5.62
CA VAL A 45 1.76 15.40 -4.90
C VAL A 45 2.39 15.44 -3.53
N LYS A 46 1.59 15.68 -2.53
CA LYS A 46 2.02 15.78 -1.12
C LYS A 46 2.26 14.41 -0.49
N ALA A 47 1.33 13.48 -0.70
CA ALA A 47 1.49 12.15 -0.14
C ALA A 47 0.71 11.08 -0.94
N LEU A 48 1.21 9.85 -0.82
CA LEU A 48 0.60 8.64 -1.36
C LEU A 48 0.23 7.70 -0.22
N TYR A 49 -1.00 7.22 -0.23
CA TYR A 49 -1.52 6.25 0.74
C TYR A 49 -1.94 4.97 0.03
N THR A 50 -1.31 3.84 0.35
CA THR A 50 -1.68 2.56 -0.26
C THR A 50 -2.06 1.52 0.78
N TYR A 51 -3.10 0.76 0.48
CA TYR A 51 -3.65 -0.27 1.34
C TYR A 51 -3.58 -1.61 0.62
N GLY A 52 -2.82 -2.56 1.16
CA GLY A 52 -2.67 -3.87 0.53
C GLY A 52 -2.08 -3.84 -0.88
N SER A 53 -1.32 -2.81 -1.25
CA SER A 53 -0.77 -2.67 -2.59
C SER A 53 0.32 -3.70 -2.88
N PRO A 54 0.33 -4.32 -4.08
CA PRO A 54 1.48 -5.09 -4.55
C PRO A 54 2.68 -4.17 -4.82
N LYS A 55 3.83 -4.77 -5.10
CA LYS A 55 5.03 -4.04 -5.56
C LYS A 55 4.82 -3.57 -7.00
N VAL A 56 5.28 -2.37 -7.31
CA VAL A 56 5.01 -1.73 -8.62
C VAL A 56 6.21 -1.76 -9.54
N GLY A 57 7.42 -1.57 -9.01
CA GLY A 57 8.61 -1.47 -9.83
C GLY A 57 9.88 -1.99 -9.17
N GLY A 58 10.97 -1.95 -9.93
CA GLY A 58 12.29 -2.33 -9.48
C GLY A 58 13.01 -1.21 -8.73
N LYS A 59 14.31 -1.43 -8.46
CA LYS A 59 15.15 -0.52 -7.67
C LYS A 59 15.16 0.91 -8.22
N LEU A 60 15.32 1.08 -9.53
CA LEU A 60 15.35 2.41 -10.15
C LEU A 60 14.01 3.14 -10.02
N PHE A 61 12.90 2.44 -10.23
CA PHE A 61 11.56 3.01 -10.04
C PHE A 61 11.35 3.49 -8.61
N VAL A 62 11.76 2.69 -7.62
CA VAL A 62 11.66 3.06 -6.20
C VAL A 62 12.54 4.27 -5.87
N TRP A 63 13.75 4.33 -6.43
CA TRP A 63 14.66 5.45 -6.22
C TRP A 63 14.11 6.77 -6.76
N ASN A 64 13.48 6.75 -7.94
CA ASN A 64 12.85 7.95 -8.51
C ASN A 64 11.67 8.49 -7.66
N LEU A 65 11.18 7.68 -6.72
CA LEU A 65 10.11 8.07 -5.79
C LEU A 65 10.62 8.48 -4.40
N ASP A 66 11.94 8.49 -4.15
CA ASP A 66 12.52 8.57 -2.80
C ASP A 66 12.03 9.77 -1.98
N GLU A 67 11.80 10.91 -2.62
CA GLU A 67 11.28 12.11 -1.97
C GLU A 67 9.75 12.13 -1.77
N LEU A 68 9.01 11.15 -2.30
CA LEU A 68 7.57 11.09 -2.15
C LEU A 68 7.19 10.52 -0.79
N GLU A 69 6.45 11.28 0.00
CA GLU A 69 5.82 10.73 1.20
C GLU A 69 4.83 9.63 0.83
N HIS A 70 5.18 8.39 1.15
CA HIS A 70 4.33 7.24 0.87
C HIS A 70 4.11 6.41 2.12
N TYR A 71 2.86 6.36 2.57
CA TYR A 71 2.38 5.56 3.69
C TYR A 71 1.74 4.28 3.17
N ARG A 72 2.40 3.16 3.41
CA ARG A 72 2.01 1.86 2.88
C ARG A 72 1.41 0.98 3.97
N PHE A 73 0.08 0.90 4.01
CA PHE A 73 -0.65 0.08 4.98
C PHE A 73 -0.67 -1.38 4.57
N VAL A 74 -0.26 -2.25 5.48
CA VAL A 74 -0.24 -3.71 5.29
C VAL A 74 -0.92 -4.38 6.47
N ASN A 75 -2.01 -5.10 6.18
CA ASN A 75 -2.77 -5.81 7.19
C ASN A 75 -2.24 -7.24 7.36
N ASN A 76 -1.63 -7.51 8.50
CA ASN A 76 -1.20 -8.84 8.98
C ASN A 76 -0.62 -9.77 7.88
N ASN A 77 -1.39 -10.78 7.46
CA ASN A 77 -0.97 -11.78 6.49
C ASN A 77 -1.34 -11.47 5.03
N ASP A 78 -1.75 -10.23 4.72
CA ASP A 78 -2.10 -9.84 3.36
C ASP A 78 -1.04 -10.32 2.34
N MET A 79 -1.44 -11.27 1.48
CA MET A 79 -0.53 -11.90 0.51
C MET A 79 -0.28 -11.02 -0.71
N VAL A 80 -1.21 -10.14 -1.07
CA VAL A 80 -1.08 -9.27 -2.25
C VAL A 80 0.12 -8.35 -2.10
N THR A 81 0.43 -7.91 -0.89
CA THR A 81 1.60 -7.06 -0.62
C THR A 81 2.95 -7.76 -0.87
N ARG A 82 2.97 -9.06 -1.06
CA ARG A 82 4.20 -9.83 -1.28
C ARG A 82 4.52 -10.03 -2.75
N VAL A 83 3.56 -9.80 -3.64
CA VAL A 83 3.75 -9.97 -5.09
C VAL A 83 4.00 -8.64 -5.79
N PRO A 84 4.66 -8.63 -6.93
CA PRO A 84 5.56 -9.68 -7.43
C PRO A 84 6.67 -10.00 -6.44
N LEU A 85 7.29 -11.20 -6.55
CA LEU A 85 8.33 -11.62 -5.62
C LEU A 85 9.58 -10.72 -5.73
N TRP A 86 10.29 -10.52 -4.61
CA TRP A 86 11.51 -9.71 -4.56
C TRP A 86 12.62 -10.26 -5.48
N ILE A 87 12.65 -11.58 -5.68
CA ILE A 87 13.61 -12.25 -6.58
C ILE A 87 13.43 -11.83 -8.04
N MET A 88 12.22 -11.38 -8.43
CA MET A 88 11.92 -10.82 -9.74
C MET A 88 12.37 -9.35 -9.88
N GLY A 89 13.15 -8.83 -8.93
CA GLY A 89 13.65 -7.46 -8.93
C GLY A 89 12.72 -6.40 -8.36
N TYR A 90 11.47 -6.74 -8.04
CA TYR A 90 10.49 -5.79 -7.53
C TYR A 90 10.74 -5.38 -6.08
N ARG A 91 10.54 -4.12 -5.78
CA ARG A 91 10.72 -3.53 -4.46
C ARG A 91 9.50 -2.72 -4.04
N HIS A 92 9.30 -2.57 -2.75
CA HIS A 92 8.36 -1.59 -2.21
C HIS A 92 9.04 -0.24 -2.07
N HIS A 93 8.28 0.80 -2.35
CA HIS A 93 8.57 2.18 -1.96
C HIS A 93 7.81 2.55 -0.69
N GLY A 94 8.31 3.52 0.05
CA GLY A 94 7.61 4.19 1.14
C GLY A 94 7.63 3.47 2.49
N ASN A 95 7.05 4.15 3.47
CA ASN A 95 7.06 3.77 4.88
C ASN A 95 6.00 2.70 5.17
N LEU A 96 6.43 1.59 5.77
CA LEU A 96 5.54 0.50 6.13
C LEU A 96 4.75 0.85 7.39
N THR A 97 3.44 0.95 7.26
CA THR A 97 2.48 1.03 8.36
C THR A 97 1.81 -0.33 8.54
N TYR A 98 2.34 -1.14 9.47
CA TYR A 98 1.87 -2.50 9.67
C TYR A 98 0.72 -2.55 10.68
N ILE A 99 -0.41 -3.15 10.26
CA ILE A 99 -1.57 -3.43 11.11
C ILE A 99 -1.46 -4.88 11.57
N ASN A 100 -1.27 -5.09 12.86
CA ASN A 100 -1.06 -6.42 13.42
C ASN A 100 -2.33 -7.28 13.43
N HIS A 101 -2.20 -8.53 13.87
CA HIS A 101 -3.33 -9.46 13.98
C HIS A 101 -4.48 -8.89 14.83
N TYR A 102 -4.18 -8.11 15.87
CA TYR A 102 -5.16 -7.50 16.77
C TYR A 102 -5.77 -6.19 16.24
N GLY A 103 -5.32 -5.68 15.10
CA GLY A 103 -5.82 -4.44 14.50
C GLY A 103 -5.05 -3.18 14.90
N ASN A 104 -4.00 -3.29 15.72
CA ASN A 104 -3.21 -2.15 16.16
C ASN A 104 -2.10 -1.81 15.15
N ILE A 105 -1.86 -0.52 14.94
CA ILE A 105 -0.67 -0.04 14.22
C ILE A 105 0.48 0.01 15.23
N ARG A 106 1.58 -0.66 14.91
CA ARG A 106 2.79 -0.65 15.73
C ARG A 106 4.04 -0.66 14.86
N SER A 107 5.05 0.08 15.31
CA SER A 107 6.41 -0.12 14.80
C SER A 107 6.90 -1.46 15.36
N MET A 108 7.08 -2.43 14.48
CA MET A 108 7.48 -3.79 14.85
C MET A 108 8.75 -4.19 14.11
N THR A 109 9.68 -4.82 14.82
CA THR A 109 10.85 -5.45 14.21
C THR A 109 10.44 -6.58 13.25
N SER A 110 11.33 -6.99 12.36
CA SER A 110 11.06 -8.10 11.42
C SER A 110 10.71 -9.40 12.17
N TYR A 111 11.34 -9.66 13.29
CA TYR A 111 11.07 -10.82 14.15
C TYR A 111 9.68 -10.74 14.82
N GLN A 112 9.31 -9.56 15.33
CA GLN A 112 7.99 -9.35 15.91
C GLN A 112 6.88 -9.52 14.87
N ARG A 113 7.07 -8.99 13.65
CA ARG A 113 6.15 -9.21 12.52
C ARG A 113 6.03 -10.68 12.13
N PHE A 114 7.14 -11.41 12.14
CA PHE A 114 7.12 -12.86 11.89
C PHE A 114 6.28 -13.60 12.93
N LYS A 115 6.49 -13.34 14.23
CA LYS A 115 5.66 -13.92 15.31
C LYS A 115 4.19 -13.57 15.17
N ASP A 116 3.86 -12.33 14.86
CA ASP A 116 2.47 -11.88 14.69
C ASP A 116 1.79 -12.60 13.52
N LYS A 117 2.48 -12.74 12.40
CA LYS A 117 2.02 -13.51 11.24
C LYS A 117 1.78 -14.98 11.56
N MET A 118 2.66 -15.58 12.36
CA MET A 118 2.47 -16.97 12.83
C MET A 118 1.24 -17.09 13.71
N ARG A 119 1.02 -16.16 14.65
CA ARG A 119 -0.20 -16.12 15.48
C ARG A 119 -1.46 -16.01 14.62
N GLY A 120 -1.47 -15.12 13.62
CA GLY A 120 -2.58 -14.99 12.67
C GLY A 120 -2.88 -16.31 11.94
N ARG A 121 -1.83 -16.98 11.43
CA ARG A 121 -1.96 -18.29 10.77
C ARG A 121 -2.50 -19.37 11.70
N TRP A 122 -2.01 -19.48 12.93
CA TRP A 122 -2.50 -20.43 13.91
C TRP A 122 -3.96 -20.19 14.28
N ALA A 123 -4.35 -18.91 14.44
CA ALA A 123 -5.74 -18.55 14.70
C ALA A 123 -6.65 -18.92 13.51
N ALA A 124 -6.18 -18.74 12.27
CA ALA A 124 -6.90 -19.13 11.06
C ALA A 124 -7.05 -20.64 10.92
N ILE A 125 -5.98 -21.41 11.20
CA ILE A 125 -6.00 -22.89 11.18
C ILE A 125 -7.03 -23.42 12.22
N ARG A 126 -7.04 -22.88 13.44
CA ARG A 126 -8.01 -23.27 14.47
C ARG A 126 -9.47 -23.00 14.06
N LYS A 127 -9.68 -22.02 13.18
CA LYS A 127 -11.01 -21.66 12.64
C LYS A 127 -11.30 -22.31 11.28
N LEU A 128 -10.47 -23.28 10.82
CA LEU A 128 -10.55 -23.91 9.51
C LEU A 128 -10.55 -22.89 8.33
N GLN A 129 -9.83 -21.78 8.48
CA GLN A 129 -9.77 -20.69 7.51
C GLN A 129 -8.45 -20.76 6.73
N PHE A 130 -8.37 -21.62 5.73
CA PHE A 130 -7.15 -21.88 4.95
C PHE A 130 -6.69 -20.69 4.08
N PHE A 131 -7.56 -19.70 3.83
CA PHE A 131 -7.29 -18.54 2.95
C PHE A 131 -7.17 -17.22 3.72
N ASP A 132 -6.58 -17.24 4.90
CA ASP A 132 -6.43 -16.04 5.77
C ASP A 132 -5.73 -14.87 5.05
N GLY A 133 -4.72 -15.16 4.24
CA GLY A 133 -4.00 -14.13 3.48
C GLY A 133 -4.85 -13.39 2.44
N ILE A 134 -5.85 -14.05 1.84
CA ILE A 134 -6.80 -13.42 0.93
C ILE A 134 -7.83 -12.60 1.72
N ARG A 135 -8.27 -13.11 2.87
CA ARG A 135 -9.22 -12.41 3.76
C ARG A 135 -8.60 -11.16 4.38
N ASP A 136 -7.31 -11.18 4.68
CA ASP A 136 -6.60 -10.01 5.22
C ASP A 136 -6.42 -8.91 4.18
N HIS A 137 -6.60 -9.24 2.89
CA HIS A 137 -6.59 -8.31 1.78
C HIS A 137 -7.90 -7.52 1.61
N ASP A 138 -9.00 -7.94 2.24
CA ASP A 138 -10.32 -7.29 2.13
C ASP A 138 -10.27 -5.84 2.61
N ILE A 139 -10.73 -4.91 1.74
CA ILE A 139 -10.79 -3.48 2.04
C ILE A 139 -11.64 -3.17 3.28
N ASN A 140 -12.71 -3.93 3.52
CA ASN A 140 -13.56 -3.75 4.69
C ASN A 140 -12.81 -4.01 6.00
N LYS A 141 -11.87 -4.96 6.00
CA LYS A 141 -11.00 -5.20 7.16
C LYS A 141 -10.02 -4.04 7.39
N TYR A 142 -9.45 -3.47 6.32
CA TYR A 142 -8.64 -2.27 6.43
C TYR A 142 -9.46 -1.12 7.02
N CYS A 143 -10.65 -0.85 6.48
CA CYS A 143 -11.53 0.21 6.96
C CYS A 143 -11.93 0.00 8.43
N LYS A 144 -12.33 -1.22 8.81
CA LYS A 144 -12.73 -1.53 10.19
C LYS A 144 -11.60 -1.32 11.18
N LYS A 145 -10.39 -1.81 10.85
CA LYS A 145 -9.23 -1.67 11.73
C LYS A 145 -8.77 -0.21 11.85
N LEU A 146 -8.78 0.54 10.76
CA LEU A 146 -8.40 1.96 10.76
C LEU A 146 -9.42 2.82 11.52
N LYS A 147 -10.73 2.57 11.36
CA LYS A 147 -11.77 3.26 12.15
C LYS A 147 -11.66 3.01 13.65
N GLY A 148 -11.22 1.84 14.06
CA GLY A 148 -10.99 1.51 15.48
C GLY A 148 -9.77 2.21 16.10
N LEU A 149 -9.00 2.97 15.33
CA LEU A 149 -7.82 3.73 15.75
C LEU A 149 -8.09 5.24 15.86
N MET A 150 -9.24 5.69 15.37
CA MET A 150 -9.74 7.08 15.49
C MET A 150 -10.56 7.24 16.75
#